data_2a46635882750d950e6905ad495b7257
#
_entry.id   2a46635882750d950e6905ad495b7257
#
_cell.length_a   1.000
_cell.length_b   1.000
_cell.length_c   1.000
_cell.angle_alpha   90.00
_cell.angle_beta   90.00
_cell.angle_gamma   90.00
#
_symmetry.space_group_name_H-M   'P 1'
#
loop_
_entity.id
_entity.type
_entity.pdbx_description
1 polymer ?
#
loop_
_entity_poly.entity_id
_entity_poly.type
_entity_poly.pdbx_seq_one_letter_code
_entity_poly.pdbx_strand_id
1 'polypeptide(L)' 'MNSLEMLKQEIEKERGILNQLLVTKGMTEVIKQSQKLDRMIEQYLDMAN' A
#
# COMPACT_ATOMS: atom_id res chain seq x y z
N MET A 1 -3.21 3.39 20.10
CA MET A 1 -3.04 3.69 18.68
C MET A 1 -4.37 3.56 17.96
N ASN A 2 -4.76 4.52 17.13
CA ASN A 2 -6.03 4.42 16.44
C ASN A 2 -5.89 3.67 15.11
N SER A 3 -7.03 3.21 14.59
CA SER A 3 -7.05 2.39 13.37
C SER A 3 -6.50 3.13 12.16
N LEU A 4 -6.71 4.44 12.11
CA LEU A 4 -6.26 5.26 10.99
C LEU A 4 -4.74 5.32 10.93
N GLU A 5 -4.10 5.47 12.09
CA GLU A 5 -2.64 5.48 12.15
C GLU A 5 -2.04 4.14 11.77
N MET A 6 -2.65 3.05 12.23
CA MET A 6 -2.20 1.72 11.87
C MET A 6 -2.28 1.49 10.36
N LEU A 7 -3.38 1.92 9.75
CA LEU A 7 -3.58 1.78 8.31
C LEU A 7 -2.56 2.63 7.55
N LYS A 8 -2.27 3.83 8.04
CA LYS A 8 -1.25 4.68 7.42
C LYS A 8 0.12 4.01 7.43
N GLN A 9 0.49 3.38 8.54
CA GLN A 9 1.76 2.66 8.64
C GLN A 9 1.80 1.48 7.68
N GLU A 10 0.69 0.76 7.54
CA GLU A 10 0.60 -0.34 6.58
C GLU A 10 0.78 0.13 5.15
N ILE A 11 0.19 1.26 4.81
CA ILE A 11 0.34 1.84 3.47
C ILE A 11 1.80 2.18 3.20
N GLU A 12 2.48 2.79 4.15
CA GLU A 12 3.89 3.13 3.99
C GLU A 12 4.76 1.89 3.83
N LYS A 13 4.45 0.85 4.57
CA LYS A 13 5.16 -0.42 4.47
C LYS A 13 4.96 -1.05 3.09
N GLU A 14 3.72 -1.04 2.59
CA GLU A 14 3.42 -1.62 1.28
C GLU A 14 4.08 -0.83 0.14
N ARG A 15 4.22 0.48 0.30
CA ARG A 15 4.96 1.29 -0.67
C ARG A 15 6.43 0.87 -0.75
N GLY A 16 7.03 0.58 0.40
CA GLY A 16 8.40 0.08 0.44
C GLY A 16 8.54 -1.24 -0.28
N ILE A 17 7.58 -2.14 -0.08
CA ILE A 17 7.55 -3.43 -0.77
C ILE A 17 7.41 -3.23 -2.27
N LEU A 18 6.53 -2.32 -2.69
CA LEU A 18 6.32 -2.02 -4.09
C LEU A 18 7.61 -1.55 -4.77
N ASN A 19 8.35 -0.67 -4.11
CA ASN A 19 9.62 -0.19 -4.63
C ASN A 19 10.63 -1.32 -4.81
N GLN A 20 10.68 -2.24 -3.86
CA GLN A 20 11.55 -3.41 -3.95
C GLN A 20 11.15 -4.33 -5.09
N LEU A 21 9.86 -4.55 -5.26
CA LEU A 21 9.35 -5.40 -6.32
C LEU A 21 9.65 -4.84 -7.70
N LEU A 22 9.60 -3.53 -7.84
CA LEU A 22 9.93 -2.87 -9.09
C LEU A 22 11.35 -3.20 -9.54
N VAL A 23 12.27 -3.28 -8.59
CA VAL A 23 13.67 -3.56 -8.87
C VAL A 23 13.93 -5.06 -9.07
N THR A 24 13.24 -5.92 -8.32
CA THR A 24 13.60 -7.35 -8.21
C THR A 24 12.70 -8.29 -8.98
N LYS A 25 11.42 -7.99 -9.13
CA LYS A 25 10.45 -8.96 -9.67
C LYS A 25 9.85 -8.60 -11.01
N GLY A 26 9.81 -7.33 -11.35
CA GLY A 26 9.26 -6.93 -12.63
C GLY A 26 7.81 -6.49 -12.57
N MET A 27 7.27 -6.20 -13.75
CA MET A 27 6.04 -5.41 -13.88
C MET A 27 4.77 -6.12 -13.37
N THR A 28 4.66 -7.42 -13.60
CA THR A 28 3.47 -8.16 -13.19
C THR A 28 3.25 -8.11 -11.68
N GLU A 29 4.32 -8.32 -10.93
CA GLU A 29 4.24 -8.27 -9.46
C GLU A 29 3.99 -6.85 -8.97
N VAL A 30 4.56 -5.86 -9.65
CA VAL A 30 4.35 -4.46 -9.32
C VAL A 30 2.89 -4.08 -9.48
N ILE A 31 2.25 -4.55 -10.56
CA ILE A 31 0.83 -4.25 -10.81
C ILE A 31 -0.05 -4.84 -9.71
N LYS A 32 0.21 -6.07 -9.30
CA LYS A 32 -0.54 -6.72 -8.22
C LYS A 32 -0.39 -5.96 -6.91
N GLN A 33 0.84 -5.56 -6.58
CA GLN A 33 1.10 -4.82 -5.36
C GLN A 33 0.47 -3.44 -5.40
N SER A 34 0.48 -2.79 -6.55
CA SER A 34 -0.15 -1.48 -6.72
C SER A 34 -1.65 -1.55 -6.49
N GLN A 35 -2.31 -2.60 -6.98
CA GLN A 35 -3.75 -2.77 -6.77
C GLN A 35 -4.07 -2.94 -5.29
N LYS A 36 -3.26 -3.71 -4.58
CA LYS A 36 -3.43 -3.88 -3.14
C LYS A 36 -3.26 -2.56 -2.42
N LEU A 37 -2.23 -1.81 -2.78
CA LEU A 37 -1.95 -0.51 -2.17
C LEU A 37 -3.07 0.49 -2.43
N ASP A 38 -3.62 0.50 -3.64
CA ASP A 38 -4.74 1.37 -3.98
C ASP A 38 -5.95 1.11 -3.10
N ARG A 39 -6.25 -0.16 -2.83
CA ARG A 39 -7.36 -0.52 -1.96
C ARG A 39 -7.13 -0.02 -0.54
N MET A 40 -5.90 -0.12 -0.06
CA MET A 40 -5.55 0.35 1.28
C MET A 40 -5.68 1.87 1.38
N ILE A 41 -5.25 2.58 0.36
CA ILE A 41 -5.37 4.04 0.32
C ILE A 41 -6.83 4.46 0.29
N GLU A 42 -7.64 3.80 -0.52
CA GLU A 42 -9.07 4.04 -0.59
C GLU A 42 -9.74 3.87 0.77
N GLN A 43 -9.38 2.78 1.45
CA GLN A 43 -9.88 2.50 2.79
C GLN A 43 -9.46 3.58 3.78
N TYR A 44 -8.22 4.02 3.68
CA TYR A 44 -7.70 5.09 4.53
C TYR A 44 -8.50 6.38 4.35
N LEU A 45 -8.77 6.75 3.11
CA LEU A 45 -9.53 7.97 2.80
C LEU A 45 -10.97 7.89 3.32
N ASP A 46 -11.59 6.72 3.22
CA ASP A 46 -12.92 6.50 3.77
C ASP A 46 -12.93 6.69 5.28
N MET A 47 -11.94 6.17 5.97
CA MET A 47 -11.84 6.29 7.41
C MET A 47 -11.52 7.72 7.86
N ALA A 48 -10.78 8.45 7.04
CA ALA A 48 -10.38 9.82 7.35
C ALA A 48 -11.49 10.84 7.13
N ASN A 49 -12.47 10.50 6.32
CA ASN A 49 -13.66 11.34 6.11
C ASN A 49 -14.63 11.18 7.30
#